data_fe7fa530a6384463c788f319943dce1b
#
_entry.id   fe7fa530a6384463c788f319943dce1b
#
_cell.length_a   1.000
_cell.length_b   1.000
_cell.length_c   1.000
_cell.angle_alpha   90.00
_cell.angle_beta   90.00
_cell.angle_gamma   90.00
#
_symmetry.space_group_name_H-M   'P 1'
#
loop_
_entity.id
_entity.type
_entity.pdbx_description
1 polymer ?
#
loop_
_entity_poly.entity_id
_entity_poly.type
_entity_poly.pdbx_seq_one_letter_code
_entity_poly.pdbx_strand_id
1 'polypeptide(L)'
;TGADLTNADLSGANLRETDLTGADLTNANLYNINVSLINLSGAILTGVKSGDIINYDNPSFLPTLPSGYRITAGYLIGPGVDLTGADLTEADLTGVASGSIVGTPTLPSGYQIIDGYLIGSGVDLTGANLAGVDFTGATLTAVRSGSIVGTPTLPSGYQIIGGYLIGPG
;
A
#
# COMPACT_ATOMS: atom_id res chain seq x y z
N THR A 1 6.24 18.91 11.56
CA THR A 1 6.03 18.90 10.10
C THR A 1 7.37 18.83 9.37
N GLY A 2 7.46 18.06 8.27
CA GLY A 2 8.65 17.97 7.42
C GLY A 2 9.91 17.43 8.09
N ALA A 3 9.77 16.60 9.12
CA ALA A 3 10.91 15.99 9.80
C ALA A 3 11.63 14.99 8.88
N ASP A 4 12.96 14.96 8.93
CA ASP A 4 13.74 13.89 8.31
C ASP A 4 13.89 12.74 9.33
N LEU A 5 13.22 11.63 9.04
CA LEU A 5 13.22 10.39 9.80
C LEU A 5 13.70 9.22 8.92
N THR A 6 14.47 9.53 7.88
CA THR A 6 15.02 8.55 6.95
C THR A 6 15.85 7.51 7.71
N ASN A 7 15.57 6.23 7.49
CA ASN A 7 16.16 5.07 8.17
C ASN A 7 15.99 5.07 9.72
N ALA A 8 15.09 5.88 10.27
CA ALA A 8 14.86 5.91 11.71
C ALA A 8 14.28 4.58 12.22
N ASP A 9 14.78 4.13 13.35
CA ASP A 9 14.14 3.06 14.11
C ASP A 9 13.17 3.68 15.13
N LEU A 10 11.90 3.62 14.81
CA LEU A 10 10.79 4.10 15.65
C LEU A 10 10.03 2.94 16.29
N SER A 11 10.60 1.72 16.26
CA SER A 11 9.92 0.54 16.79
C SER A 11 9.56 0.70 18.26
N GLY A 12 8.33 0.33 18.62
CA GLY A 12 7.79 0.48 19.97
C GLY A 12 7.46 1.93 20.38
N ALA A 13 7.64 2.91 19.50
CA ALA A 13 7.37 4.30 19.82
C ALA A 13 5.87 4.57 20.02
N ASN A 14 5.56 5.43 20.98
CA ASN A 14 4.21 6.00 21.09
C ASN A 14 4.15 7.29 20.28
N LEU A 15 3.59 7.18 19.08
CA LEU A 15 3.40 8.30 18.14
C LEU A 15 1.96 8.87 18.18
N ARG A 16 1.22 8.53 19.22
CA ARG A 16 -0.14 9.05 19.40
C ARG A 16 -0.16 10.58 19.34
N GLU A 17 -1.10 11.14 18.57
CA GLU A 17 -1.32 12.57 18.41
C GLU A 17 -0.10 13.32 17.81
N THR A 18 0.86 12.61 17.23
CA THR A 18 2.06 13.21 16.63
C THR A 18 1.75 13.78 15.25
N ASP A 19 2.22 14.99 14.99
CA ASP A 19 2.15 15.61 13.65
C ASP A 19 3.44 15.34 12.86
N LEU A 20 3.37 14.40 11.93
CA LEU A 20 4.40 14.04 10.96
C LEU A 20 4.02 14.48 9.53
N THR A 21 3.21 15.54 9.40
CA THR A 21 2.85 16.09 8.08
C THR A 21 4.09 16.39 7.25
N GLY A 22 4.16 15.81 6.05
CA GLY A 22 5.27 15.98 5.12
C GLY A 22 6.61 15.41 5.58
N ALA A 23 6.65 14.60 6.63
CA ALA A 23 7.89 13.97 7.09
C ALA A 23 8.42 12.97 6.07
N ASP A 24 9.73 12.85 5.97
CA ASP A 24 10.39 11.78 5.22
C ASP A 24 10.69 10.61 6.16
N LEU A 25 9.96 9.50 5.98
CA LEU A 25 10.10 8.26 6.72
C LEU A 25 10.73 7.15 5.85
N THR A 26 11.42 7.52 4.78
CA THR A 26 12.04 6.55 3.87
C THR A 26 12.85 5.51 4.63
N ASN A 27 12.53 4.22 4.43
CA ASN A 27 13.11 3.06 5.10
C ASN A 27 12.98 3.04 6.62
N ALA A 28 12.11 3.84 7.22
CA ALA A 28 11.91 3.82 8.66
C ALA A 28 11.28 2.50 9.13
N ASN A 29 11.62 2.09 10.35
CA ASN A 29 11.04 0.95 11.03
C ASN A 29 9.91 1.41 11.95
N LEU A 30 8.69 0.98 11.66
CA LEU A 30 7.46 1.33 12.37
C LEU A 30 6.81 0.11 13.05
N TYR A 31 7.60 -0.89 13.45
CA TYR A 31 7.05 -2.06 14.16
C TYR A 31 6.53 -1.68 15.55
N ASN A 32 5.36 -2.24 15.92
CA ASN A 32 4.78 -2.10 17.27
C ASN A 32 4.60 -0.63 17.72
N ILE A 33 4.30 0.28 16.79
CA ILE A 33 4.03 1.70 17.11
C ILE A 33 2.55 1.93 17.41
N ASN A 34 2.27 2.93 18.24
CA ASN A 34 0.92 3.45 18.43
C ASN A 34 0.70 4.64 17.49
N VAL A 35 -0.22 4.48 16.54
CA VAL A 35 -0.53 5.49 15.51
C VAL A 35 -1.87 6.21 15.75
N SER A 36 -2.47 6.07 16.93
CA SER A 36 -3.74 6.73 17.20
C SER A 36 -3.62 8.24 17.04
N LEU A 37 -4.49 8.83 16.19
CA LEU A 37 -4.51 10.28 15.89
C LEU A 37 -3.21 10.84 15.29
N ILE A 38 -2.29 9.99 14.82
CA ILE A 38 -1.10 10.48 14.10
C ILE A 38 -1.54 11.17 12.80
N ASN A 39 -0.84 12.23 12.42
CA ASN A 39 -1.02 12.87 11.13
C ASN A 39 0.20 12.62 10.24
N LEU A 40 0.03 11.78 9.23
CA LEU A 40 1.02 11.45 8.20
C LEU A 40 0.68 12.06 6.83
N SER A 41 -0.17 13.09 6.78
CA SER A 41 -0.55 13.74 5.53
C SER A 41 0.70 14.17 4.74
N GLY A 42 0.81 13.71 3.49
CA GLY A 42 1.93 14.04 2.63
C GLY A 42 3.29 13.48 3.06
N ALA A 43 3.34 12.59 4.06
CA ALA A 43 4.58 11.92 4.44
C ALA A 43 5.07 10.97 3.33
N ILE A 44 6.39 10.84 3.21
CA ILE A 44 7.05 9.87 2.32
C ILE A 44 7.24 8.58 3.10
N LEU A 45 6.67 7.47 2.62
CA LEU A 45 6.63 6.17 3.29
C LEU A 45 7.33 5.07 2.49
N THR A 46 8.19 5.44 1.55
CA THR A 46 8.94 4.50 0.70
C THR A 46 9.87 3.62 1.54
N GLY A 47 9.80 2.30 1.35
CA GLY A 47 10.63 1.34 2.07
C GLY A 47 10.30 1.18 3.56
N VAL A 48 9.23 1.82 4.04
CA VAL A 48 8.79 1.68 5.43
C VAL A 48 8.46 0.22 5.72
N LYS A 49 8.99 -0.27 6.85
CA LYS A 49 8.66 -1.55 7.44
C LYS A 49 7.70 -1.36 8.60
N SER A 50 6.71 -2.22 8.70
CA SER A 50 5.73 -2.15 9.76
C SER A 50 5.20 -3.54 10.13
N GLY A 51 4.64 -3.64 11.32
CA GLY A 51 3.97 -4.82 11.84
C GLY A 51 3.54 -4.52 13.27
N ASP A 52 2.57 -5.26 13.76
CA ASP A 52 2.03 -5.09 15.11
C ASP A 52 1.64 -3.62 15.42
N ILE A 53 1.24 -2.87 14.39
CA ILE A 53 0.79 -1.49 14.57
C ILE A 53 -0.43 -1.48 15.50
N ILE A 54 -0.32 -0.72 16.58
CA ILE A 54 -1.41 -0.50 17.52
C ILE A 54 -2.27 0.62 16.95
N ASN A 55 -3.43 0.24 16.45
CA ASN A 55 -4.47 1.15 16.00
C ASN A 55 -5.76 0.74 16.70
N TYR A 56 -6.30 1.62 17.53
CA TYR A 56 -7.57 1.32 18.19
C TYR A 56 -8.70 1.39 17.15
N ASP A 57 -9.50 0.33 17.04
CA ASP A 57 -10.66 0.21 16.12
C ASP A 57 -11.80 1.20 16.47
N ASN A 58 -11.48 2.27 17.14
CA ASN A 58 -12.40 3.35 17.45
C ASN A 58 -12.22 4.46 16.39
N PRO A 59 -13.27 4.77 15.62
CA PRO A 59 -13.20 5.80 14.57
C PRO A 59 -12.78 7.20 15.07
N SER A 60 -12.85 7.44 16.37
CA SER A 60 -12.36 8.69 16.97
C SER A 60 -10.84 8.77 17.09
N PHE A 61 -10.11 7.69 16.87
CA PHE A 61 -8.66 7.60 17.04
C PHE A 61 -7.91 7.20 15.76
N LEU A 62 -8.57 7.28 14.60
CA LEU A 62 -7.95 6.88 13.34
C LEU A 62 -6.79 7.81 12.97
N PRO A 63 -5.71 7.24 12.41
CA PRO A 63 -4.61 8.01 11.85
C PRO A 63 -5.06 8.74 10.57
N THR A 64 -4.43 9.87 10.28
CA THR A 64 -4.51 10.48 8.95
C THR A 64 -3.34 9.97 8.11
N LEU A 65 -3.64 9.22 7.06
CA LEU A 65 -2.64 8.61 6.18
C LEU A 65 -2.57 9.36 4.85
N PRO A 66 -1.44 9.30 4.13
CA PRO A 66 -1.39 9.73 2.74
C PRO A 66 -2.40 8.94 1.88
N SER A 67 -2.82 9.54 0.76
CA SER A 67 -3.73 8.85 -0.18
C SER A 67 -3.13 7.53 -0.67
N GLY A 68 -3.95 6.49 -0.69
CA GLY A 68 -3.56 5.16 -1.16
C GLY A 68 -2.94 4.26 -0.10
N TYR A 69 -2.73 4.76 1.11
CA TYR A 69 -2.24 3.93 2.23
C TYR A 69 -3.39 3.50 3.15
N ARG A 70 -3.20 2.33 3.74
CA ARG A 70 -4.14 1.73 4.71
C ARG A 70 -3.37 1.00 5.80
N ILE A 71 -3.92 0.98 7.00
CA ILE A 71 -3.49 0.05 8.05
C ILE A 71 -4.52 -1.07 8.14
N THR A 72 -4.06 -2.30 7.98
CA THR A 72 -4.89 -3.52 8.08
C THR A 72 -4.03 -4.67 8.56
N ALA A 73 -4.61 -5.61 9.34
CA ALA A 73 -3.89 -6.72 9.97
C ALA A 73 -2.61 -6.30 10.72
N GLY A 74 -2.56 -5.07 11.27
CA GLY A 74 -1.38 -4.53 11.96
C GLY A 74 -0.27 -4.02 11.05
N TYR A 75 -0.48 -3.95 9.75
CA TYR A 75 0.52 -3.47 8.77
C TYR A 75 0.06 -2.19 8.07
N LEU A 76 1.00 -1.30 7.79
CA LEU A 76 0.82 -0.19 6.86
C LEU A 76 1.04 -0.70 5.44
N ILE A 77 0.04 -0.57 4.58
CA ILE A 77 0.07 -1.05 3.20
C ILE A 77 -0.20 0.11 2.25
N GLY A 78 0.57 0.18 1.18
CA GLY A 78 0.47 1.22 0.16
C GLY A 78 1.69 1.22 -0.76
N PRO A 79 1.82 2.22 -1.64
CA PRO A 79 2.92 2.29 -2.58
C PRO A 79 4.29 2.36 -1.90
N GLY A 80 5.24 1.55 -2.38
CA GLY A 80 6.64 1.61 -1.96
C GLY A 80 6.96 1.01 -0.59
N VAL A 81 6.00 0.48 0.17
CA VAL A 81 6.28 -0.14 1.48
C VAL A 81 7.07 -1.45 1.36
N ASP A 82 7.80 -1.79 2.41
CA ASP A 82 8.47 -3.09 2.52
C ASP A 82 7.62 -4.05 3.37
N LEU A 83 7.01 -5.03 2.70
CA LEU A 83 6.17 -6.07 3.29
C LEU A 83 6.92 -7.40 3.47
N THR A 84 8.24 -7.38 3.50
CA THR A 84 9.05 -8.60 3.66
C THR A 84 8.65 -9.33 4.95
N GLY A 85 8.15 -10.57 4.77
CA GLY A 85 7.72 -11.44 5.87
C GLY A 85 6.41 -11.06 6.54
N ALA A 86 5.66 -10.07 6.02
CA ALA A 86 4.36 -9.72 6.55
C ALA A 86 3.34 -10.86 6.34
N ASP A 87 2.54 -11.13 7.37
CA ASP A 87 1.37 -12.01 7.26
C ASP A 87 0.11 -11.17 7.07
N LEU A 88 -0.39 -11.17 5.84
CA LEU A 88 -1.59 -10.43 5.43
C LEU A 88 -2.77 -11.37 5.14
N THR A 89 -2.71 -12.63 5.58
CA THR A 89 -3.74 -13.65 5.27
C THR A 89 -5.16 -13.17 5.56
N GLU A 90 -5.34 -12.42 6.64
CA GLU A 90 -6.65 -11.88 7.09
C GLU A 90 -6.84 -10.39 6.74
N ALA A 91 -5.95 -9.79 5.93
CA ALA A 91 -6.00 -8.37 5.64
C ALA A 91 -7.12 -8.03 4.64
N ASP A 92 -7.84 -6.93 4.88
CA ASP A 92 -8.68 -6.29 3.86
C ASP A 92 -7.82 -5.37 2.99
N LEU A 93 -7.55 -5.80 1.76
CA LEU A 93 -6.73 -5.09 0.78
C LEU A 93 -7.54 -4.26 -0.22
N THR A 94 -8.86 -4.14 0.01
CA THR A 94 -9.74 -3.34 -0.85
C THR A 94 -9.37 -1.86 -0.80
N GLY A 95 -9.21 -1.24 -1.97
CA GLY A 95 -8.89 0.18 -2.09
C GLY A 95 -7.45 0.56 -1.77
N VAL A 96 -6.58 -0.42 -1.49
CA VAL A 96 -5.14 -0.16 -1.35
C VAL A 96 -4.58 0.27 -2.70
N ALA A 97 -3.90 1.41 -2.74
CA ALA A 97 -3.13 1.78 -3.91
C ALA A 97 -1.89 0.90 -4.03
N SER A 98 -1.54 0.56 -5.25
CA SER A 98 -0.53 -0.45 -5.52
C SER A 98 0.61 0.11 -6.35
N GLY A 99 1.85 -0.22 -5.99
CA GLY A 99 3.04 0.10 -6.77
C GLY A 99 4.31 0.05 -5.94
N SER A 100 5.39 -0.40 -6.53
CA SER A 100 6.73 -0.43 -5.92
C SER A 100 6.81 -1.11 -4.55
N ILE A 101 5.87 -2.00 -4.24
CA ILE A 101 5.88 -2.79 -2.99
C ILE A 101 7.09 -3.73 -3.03
N VAL A 102 7.82 -3.79 -1.92
CA VAL A 102 8.98 -4.66 -1.75
C VAL A 102 8.62 -5.84 -0.86
N GLY A 103 9.27 -6.98 -1.11
CA GLY A 103 9.15 -8.18 -0.29
C GLY A 103 8.10 -9.18 -0.78
N THR A 104 8.02 -10.27 -0.03
CA THR A 104 7.13 -11.41 -0.33
C THR A 104 6.27 -11.72 0.89
N PRO A 105 5.19 -10.96 1.10
CA PRO A 105 4.25 -11.24 2.19
C PRO A 105 3.43 -12.51 1.91
N THR A 106 2.86 -13.09 2.97
CA THR A 106 1.74 -14.02 2.81
C THR A 106 0.48 -13.20 2.54
N LEU A 107 -0.23 -13.50 1.47
CA LEU A 107 -1.39 -12.73 1.02
C LEU A 107 -2.70 -13.51 1.20
N PRO A 108 -3.85 -12.82 1.30
CA PRO A 108 -5.15 -13.46 1.22
C PRO A 108 -5.32 -14.20 -0.11
N SER A 109 -6.21 -15.19 -0.13
CA SER A 109 -6.54 -15.91 -1.36
C SER A 109 -7.02 -14.96 -2.47
N GLY A 110 -6.49 -15.12 -3.67
CA GLY A 110 -6.83 -14.30 -4.84
C GLY A 110 -6.02 -13.00 -4.96
N TYR A 111 -5.06 -12.76 -4.07
CA TYR A 111 -4.11 -11.65 -4.17
C TYR A 111 -2.71 -12.15 -4.51
N GLN A 112 -1.95 -11.33 -5.21
CA GLN A 112 -0.55 -11.59 -5.56
C GLN A 112 0.21 -10.28 -5.75
N ILE A 113 1.53 -10.33 -5.65
CA ILE A 113 2.40 -9.22 -6.04
C ILE A 113 3.09 -9.60 -7.35
N ILE A 114 2.96 -8.73 -8.35
CA ILE A 114 3.60 -8.86 -9.67
C ILE A 114 4.39 -7.58 -9.90
N ASP A 115 5.70 -7.69 -10.05
CA ASP A 115 6.61 -6.55 -10.30
C ASP A 115 6.38 -5.37 -9.33
N GLY A 116 6.15 -5.69 -8.04
CA GLY A 116 5.86 -4.69 -7.00
C GLY A 116 4.44 -4.14 -7.00
N TYR A 117 3.55 -4.65 -7.84
CA TYR A 117 2.13 -4.31 -7.82
C TYR A 117 1.32 -5.37 -7.09
N LEU A 118 0.59 -4.95 -6.06
CA LEU A 118 -0.44 -5.78 -5.44
C LEU A 118 -1.62 -5.89 -6.41
N ILE A 119 -2.01 -7.10 -6.72
CA ILE A 119 -3.08 -7.43 -7.66
C ILE A 119 -4.08 -8.33 -6.96
N GLY A 120 -5.34 -8.01 -7.08
CA GLY A 120 -6.45 -8.74 -6.48
C GLY A 120 -7.73 -7.92 -6.49
N SER A 121 -8.80 -8.49 -5.95
CA SER A 121 -10.11 -7.84 -5.97
C SER A 121 -10.11 -6.50 -5.24
N GLY A 122 -10.57 -5.46 -5.91
CA GLY A 122 -10.77 -4.13 -5.33
C GLY A 122 -9.50 -3.29 -5.10
N VAL A 123 -8.31 -3.76 -5.50
CA VAL A 123 -7.08 -2.93 -5.43
C VAL A 123 -7.17 -1.73 -6.36
N ASP A 124 -6.41 -0.67 -6.08
CA ASP A 124 -6.41 0.56 -6.86
C ASP A 124 -5.09 0.70 -7.63
N LEU A 125 -5.16 0.64 -8.96
CA LEU A 125 -4.06 0.87 -9.90
C LEU A 125 -4.12 2.25 -10.54
N THR A 126 -4.90 3.18 -10.00
CA THR A 126 -5.02 4.54 -10.55
C THR A 126 -3.64 5.22 -10.55
N GLY A 127 -3.23 5.73 -11.71
CA GLY A 127 -1.94 6.39 -11.92
C GLY A 127 -0.73 5.45 -11.97
N ALA A 128 -0.94 4.13 -11.94
CA ALA A 128 0.17 3.18 -12.00
C ALA A 128 0.94 3.27 -13.31
N ASN A 129 2.27 3.15 -13.25
CA ASN A 129 3.11 2.99 -14.43
C ASN A 129 3.37 1.49 -14.65
N LEU A 130 2.59 0.89 -15.52
CA LEU A 130 2.62 -0.56 -15.80
C LEU A 130 3.50 -0.93 -17.01
N ALA A 131 4.43 -0.06 -17.39
CA ALA A 131 5.30 -0.33 -18.54
C ALA A 131 6.12 -1.61 -18.30
N GLY A 132 5.92 -2.62 -19.17
CA GLY A 132 6.65 -3.89 -19.14
C GLY A 132 6.17 -4.89 -18.08
N VAL A 133 5.17 -4.55 -17.26
CA VAL A 133 4.61 -5.49 -16.27
C VAL A 133 3.84 -6.60 -16.99
N ASP A 134 4.05 -7.85 -16.56
CA ASP A 134 3.36 -9.01 -17.12
C ASP A 134 2.27 -9.52 -16.17
N PHE A 135 1.02 -9.28 -16.51
CA PHE A 135 -0.16 -9.75 -15.77
C PHE A 135 -0.77 -11.03 -16.36
N THR A 136 -0.03 -11.75 -17.21
CA THR A 136 -0.51 -13.04 -17.75
C THR A 136 -0.92 -13.97 -16.60
N GLY A 137 -2.18 -14.43 -16.62
CA GLY A 137 -2.73 -15.29 -15.56
C GLY A 137 -3.19 -14.56 -14.28
N ALA A 138 -3.03 -13.24 -14.20
CA ALA A 138 -3.54 -12.49 -13.06
C ALA A 138 -5.07 -12.36 -13.07
N THR A 139 -5.67 -12.33 -11.88
CA THR A 139 -7.09 -12.00 -11.70
C THR A 139 -7.24 -10.50 -11.47
N LEU A 140 -7.82 -9.79 -12.43
CA LEU A 140 -7.99 -8.33 -12.41
C LEU A 140 -9.45 -7.90 -12.14
N THR A 141 -10.25 -8.78 -11.57
CA THR A 141 -11.68 -8.52 -11.28
C THR A 141 -11.80 -7.40 -10.23
N ALA A 142 -12.72 -6.47 -10.49
CA ALA A 142 -13.01 -5.33 -9.62
C ALA A 142 -11.80 -4.43 -9.27
N VAL A 143 -10.69 -4.53 -10.01
CA VAL A 143 -9.56 -3.62 -9.89
C VAL A 143 -9.99 -2.20 -10.30
N ARG A 144 -9.69 -1.22 -9.45
CA ARG A 144 -9.89 0.20 -9.80
C ARG A 144 -8.74 0.66 -10.69
N SER A 145 -9.06 1.48 -11.67
CA SER A 145 -8.08 1.95 -12.65
C SER A 145 -8.42 3.34 -13.15
N GLY A 146 -7.41 4.03 -13.65
CA GLY A 146 -7.53 5.34 -14.29
C GLY A 146 -6.14 5.94 -14.40
N SER A 147 -5.90 6.74 -15.43
CA SER A 147 -4.60 7.37 -15.64
C SER A 147 -3.41 6.40 -15.64
N ILE A 148 -3.64 5.13 -15.95
CA ILE A 148 -2.57 4.13 -16.12
C ILE A 148 -1.70 4.56 -17.28
N VAL A 149 -0.38 4.50 -17.10
CA VAL A 149 0.63 4.70 -18.14
C VAL A 149 1.39 3.41 -18.43
N GLY A 150 1.95 3.31 -19.63
CA GLY A 150 2.69 2.14 -20.07
C GLY A 150 1.80 1.07 -20.74
N THR A 151 2.46 0.03 -21.24
CA THR A 151 1.85 -1.08 -21.98
C THR A 151 2.20 -2.39 -21.30
N PRO A 152 1.43 -2.85 -20.31
CA PRO A 152 1.61 -4.16 -19.70
C PRO A 152 1.17 -5.28 -20.63
N THR A 153 1.64 -6.50 -20.38
CA THR A 153 1.02 -7.71 -20.88
C THR A 153 -0.22 -8.01 -20.03
N LEU A 154 -1.37 -8.15 -20.65
CA LEU A 154 -2.66 -8.35 -19.96
C LEU A 154 -3.20 -9.77 -20.18
N PRO A 155 -4.00 -10.29 -19.23
CA PRO A 155 -4.77 -11.51 -19.48
C PRO A 155 -5.72 -11.36 -20.66
N SER A 156 -6.10 -12.48 -21.26
CA SER A 156 -7.06 -12.50 -22.39
C SER A 156 -8.36 -11.78 -22.01
N GLY A 157 -8.81 -10.90 -22.91
CA GLY A 157 -10.05 -10.12 -22.73
C GLY A 157 -9.87 -8.79 -22.00
N TYR A 158 -8.67 -8.48 -21.48
CA TYR A 158 -8.37 -7.18 -20.88
C TYR A 158 -7.60 -6.28 -21.85
N GLN A 159 -7.83 -4.97 -21.73
CA GLN A 159 -7.10 -3.93 -22.49
C GLN A 159 -7.06 -2.61 -21.70
N ILE A 160 -6.11 -1.75 -22.02
CA ILE A 160 -6.08 -0.38 -21.49
C ILE A 160 -6.57 0.58 -22.56
N ILE A 161 -7.62 1.34 -22.26
CA ILE A 161 -8.19 2.36 -23.13
C ILE A 161 -8.24 3.68 -22.37
N GLY A 162 -7.55 4.71 -22.90
CA GLY A 162 -7.54 6.02 -22.26
C GLY A 162 -7.01 6.03 -20.81
N GLY A 163 -6.14 5.07 -20.46
CA GLY A 163 -5.62 4.90 -19.10
C GLY A 163 -6.52 4.10 -18.16
N TYR A 164 -7.60 3.50 -18.68
CA TYR A 164 -8.50 2.63 -17.92
C TYR A 164 -8.30 1.17 -18.30
N LEU A 165 -8.25 0.30 -17.33
CA LEU A 165 -8.27 -1.15 -17.53
C LEU A 165 -9.71 -1.57 -17.81
N ILE A 166 -9.95 -2.16 -18.96
CA ILE A 166 -11.26 -2.66 -19.41
C ILE A 166 -11.15 -4.16 -19.61
N GLY A 167 -12.06 -4.92 -19.05
CA GLY A 167 -12.05 -6.37 -19.14
C GLY A 167 -13.40 -7.00 -18.82
N PRO A 168 -13.47 -8.33 -18.85
CA PRO A 168 -14.65 -9.04 -18.41
C PRO A 168 -14.87 -8.76 -16.91
N GLY A 169 -16.09 -8.30 -16.56
CA GLY A 169 -16.51 -7.77 -15.27
C GLY A 169 -16.40 -8.68 -14.08
#